data_3fd8f82b362aa6bf7d67b8bfa0b98712
#
_entry.id   3fd8f82b362aa6bf7d67b8bfa0b98712
#
_cell.length_a   1.000
_cell.length_b   1.000
_cell.length_c   1.000
_cell.angle_alpha   90.00
_cell.angle_beta   90.00
_cell.angle_gamma   90.00
#
_symmetry.space_group_name_H-M   'P 1'
#
loop_
_entity.id
_entity.type
_entity.pdbx_description
1 polymer ?
#
loop_
_entity_poly.entity_id
_entity_poly.type
_entity_poly.pdbx_seq_one_letter_code
_entity_poly.pdbx_strand_id
1 'polypeptide(L)'
;MKLSTRILLLLCLMGAGLIIASVACVLVARLGLLTILTVQDVIAFILPAIVAMVFFYRRPWHAMCLDCAPGWRALLVVVLFYIVSLPAMNWLVALNEGMSLPSWMSGVEQMMRSLEDSAAETTKQLLDIHSVGELLACIFVVGVMAGLSEEILFRGAMQRTMQDTRMGTHAVVWIVAIIFSAFHMQFYGFIPRMVLGLWLGYLLVWTGSLWVPIIAHTLNNSTVVFCSYLANKGVIPEDFGDNLGLPVDGGFPWIAIISLLASTALAIWASRHLTAHPKE
;
A
#
# COMPACT_ATOMS: atom_id res chain seq x y z
N MET A 1 -24.09 -3.39 17.64
CA MET A 1 -24.29 -2.38 16.57
C MET A 1 -24.51 -3.12 15.26
N LYS A 2 -25.45 -2.68 14.42
CA LYS A 2 -25.68 -3.25 13.10
C LYS A 2 -24.44 -3.06 12.22
N LEU A 3 -24.17 -4.01 11.33
CA LEU A 3 -22.97 -3.98 10.49
C LEU A 3 -22.92 -2.74 9.56
N SER A 4 -24.05 -2.39 8.93
CA SER A 4 -24.15 -1.15 8.14
C SER A 4 -23.79 0.11 8.92
N THR A 5 -24.16 0.17 10.21
CA THR A 5 -23.80 1.28 11.12
C THR A 5 -22.30 1.29 11.41
N ARG A 6 -21.64 0.11 11.53
CA ARG A 6 -20.18 0.05 11.71
C ARG A 6 -19.44 0.59 10.50
N ILE A 7 -19.85 0.15 9.29
CA ILE A 7 -19.23 0.64 8.04
C ILE A 7 -19.42 2.15 7.90
N LEU A 8 -20.64 2.66 8.12
CA LEU A 8 -20.90 4.09 8.06
C LEU A 8 -20.07 4.87 9.07
N LEU A 9 -20.00 4.39 10.33
CA LEU A 9 -19.22 5.05 11.38
C LEU A 9 -17.71 5.04 11.03
N LEU A 10 -17.17 3.94 10.50
CA LEU A 10 -15.77 3.89 10.03
C LEU A 10 -15.52 4.95 8.95
N LEU A 11 -16.39 5.04 7.94
CA LEU A 11 -16.27 6.04 6.89
C LEU A 11 -16.37 7.48 7.42
N CYS A 12 -17.27 7.73 8.38
CA CYS A 12 -17.39 9.04 9.05
C CYS A 12 -16.13 9.37 9.85
N LEU A 13 -15.56 8.40 10.58
CA LEU A 13 -14.32 8.60 11.34
C LEU A 13 -13.12 8.85 10.40
N MET A 14 -13.04 8.14 9.29
CA MET A 14 -12.03 8.40 8.26
C MET A 14 -12.17 9.81 7.67
N GLY A 15 -13.39 10.21 7.28
CA GLY A 15 -13.65 11.56 6.76
C GLY A 15 -13.30 12.65 7.77
N ALA A 16 -13.70 12.49 9.03
CA ALA A 16 -13.33 13.41 10.11
C ALA A 16 -11.81 13.44 10.33
N GLY A 17 -11.15 12.27 10.33
CA GLY A 17 -9.69 12.17 10.44
C GLY A 17 -8.97 12.93 9.33
N LEU A 18 -9.42 12.79 8.07
CA LEU A 18 -8.86 13.53 6.93
C LEU A 18 -9.00 15.03 7.08
N ILE A 19 -10.17 15.52 7.50
CA ILE A 19 -10.41 16.97 7.72
C ILE A 19 -9.50 17.48 8.84
N ILE A 20 -9.44 16.78 9.97
CA ILE A 20 -8.58 17.18 11.10
C ILE A 20 -7.11 17.12 10.70
N ALA A 21 -6.68 16.08 10.00
CA ALA A 21 -5.31 15.95 9.50
C ALA A 21 -4.96 17.10 8.55
N SER A 22 -5.85 17.48 7.64
CA SER A 22 -5.62 18.59 6.72
C SER A 22 -5.36 19.91 7.48
N VAL A 23 -6.14 20.20 8.50
CA VAL A 23 -5.94 21.39 9.37
C VAL A 23 -4.62 21.26 10.14
N ALA A 24 -4.35 20.10 10.75
CA ALA A 24 -3.12 19.88 11.51
C ALA A 24 -1.88 19.98 10.63
N CYS A 25 -1.92 19.45 9.38
CA CYS A 25 -0.82 19.56 8.42
C CYS A 25 -0.48 21.02 8.07
N VAL A 26 -1.48 21.89 7.93
CA VAL A 26 -1.25 23.33 7.74
C VAL A 26 -0.50 23.95 8.93
N LEU A 27 -0.88 23.56 10.16
CA LEU A 27 -0.23 24.07 11.37
C LEU A 27 1.25 23.64 11.50
N VAL A 28 1.57 22.43 11.04
CA VAL A 28 2.93 21.88 11.10
C VAL A 28 3.73 22.04 9.78
N ALA A 29 3.18 22.69 8.77
CA ALA A 29 3.80 22.81 7.45
C ALA A 29 5.25 23.36 7.47
N ARG A 30 5.54 24.25 8.44
CA ARG A 30 6.90 24.84 8.63
C ARG A 30 7.92 23.85 9.18
N LEU A 31 7.50 22.69 9.71
CA LEU A 31 8.37 21.68 10.30
C LEU A 31 8.88 20.66 9.27
N GLY A 32 8.47 20.79 8.02
CA GLY A 32 8.93 19.96 6.90
C GLY A 32 8.00 18.79 6.56
N LEU A 33 8.25 18.22 5.37
CA LEU A 33 7.38 17.24 4.73
C LEU A 33 7.21 15.95 5.54
N LEU A 34 8.30 15.42 6.13
CA LEU A 34 8.23 14.20 6.97
C LEU A 34 7.31 14.39 8.18
N THR A 35 7.30 15.60 8.78
CA THR A 35 6.38 15.90 9.88
C THR A 35 4.94 15.92 9.42
N ILE A 36 4.67 16.51 8.26
CA ILE A 36 3.33 16.53 7.64
C ILE A 36 2.84 15.09 7.43
N LEU A 37 3.64 14.23 6.82
CA LEU A 37 3.29 12.84 6.58
C LEU A 37 3.05 12.08 7.88
N THR A 38 3.90 12.25 8.89
CA THR A 38 3.70 11.61 10.22
C THR A 38 2.38 12.04 10.87
N VAL A 39 2.05 13.34 10.82
CA VAL A 39 0.80 13.88 11.35
C VAL A 39 -0.40 13.30 10.59
N GLN A 40 -0.31 13.24 9.28
CA GLN A 40 -1.34 12.63 8.43
C GLN A 40 -1.54 11.16 8.76
N ASP A 41 -0.47 10.36 8.85
CA ASP A 41 -0.51 8.95 9.19
C ASP A 41 -1.22 8.68 10.52
N VAL A 42 -0.89 9.46 11.53
CA VAL A 42 -1.49 9.30 12.85
C VAL A 42 -2.96 9.73 12.85
N ILE A 43 -3.26 10.92 12.36
CA ILE A 43 -4.59 11.54 12.52
C ILE A 43 -5.60 11.01 11.50
N ALA A 44 -5.19 10.80 10.23
CA ALA A 44 -6.11 10.35 9.20
C ALA A 44 -6.26 8.83 9.11
N PHE A 45 -5.27 8.05 9.56
CA PHE A 45 -5.27 6.59 9.40
C PHE A 45 -5.32 5.87 10.75
N ILE A 46 -4.33 6.05 11.63
CA ILE A 46 -4.23 5.26 12.86
C ILE A 46 -5.38 5.56 13.83
N LEU A 47 -5.62 6.84 14.15
CA LEU A 47 -6.63 7.20 15.14
C LEU A 47 -8.05 6.78 14.73
N PRO A 48 -8.55 7.05 13.51
CA PRO A 48 -9.87 6.59 13.08
C PRO A 48 -10.04 5.09 13.14
N ALA A 49 -9.00 4.35 12.70
CA ALA A 49 -9.01 2.89 12.72
C ALA A 49 -9.08 2.34 14.15
N ILE A 50 -8.22 2.82 15.06
CA ILE A 50 -8.21 2.37 16.46
C ILE A 50 -9.53 2.72 17.16
N VAL A 51 -10.02 3.95 17.00
CA VAL A 51 -11.30 4.38 17.58
C VAL A 51 -12.43 3.48 17.09
N ALA A 52 -12.55 3.25 15.78
CA ALA A 52 -13.56 2.36 15.23
C ALA A 52 -13.47 0.96 15.83
N MET A 53 -12.28 0.37 15.86
CA MET A 53 -12.09 -1.01 16.34
C MET A 53 -12.36 -1.18 17.83
N VAL A 54 -12.01 -0.18 18.65
CA VAL A 54 -12.35 -0.16 20.09
C VAL A 54 -13.86 -0.11 20.29
N PHE A 55 -14.59 0.67 19.47
CA PHE A 55 -16.07 0.71 19.54
C PHE A 55 -16.74 -0.55 18.99
N PHE A 56 -16.13 -1.23 18.02
CA PHE A 56 -16.77 -2.35 17.33
C PHE A 56 -16.53 -3.69 18.02
N TYR A 57 -15.38 -3.86 18.69
CA TYR A 57 -14.94 -5.17 19.20
C TYR A 57 -14.48 -5.08 20.66
N ARG A 58 -14.82 -6.10 21.43
CA ARG A 58 -14.38 -6.22 22.84
C ARG A 58 -12.87 -6.44 22.97
N ARG A 59 -12.25 -7.05 21.93
CA ARG A 59 -10.80 -7.33 21.83
C ARG A 59 -10.29 -6.75 20.50
N PRO A 60 -10.11 -5.44 20.40
CA PRO A 60 -9.79 -4.78 19.12
C PRO A 60 -8.48 -5.29 18.51
N TRP A 61 -7.44 -5.48 19.30
CA TRP A 61 -6.14 -5.95 18.84
C TRP A 61 -6.20 -7.37 18.27
N HIS A 62 -6.98 -8.24 18.91
CA HIS A 62 -7.25 -9.59 18.42
C HIS A 62 -8.09 -9.55 17.13
N ALA A 63 -9.12 -8.71 17.08
CA ALA A 63 -9.92 -8.56 15.88
C ALA A 63 -9.11 -8.07 14.68
N MET A 64 -8.10 -7.23 14.91
CA MET A 64 -7.15 -6.75 13.90
C MET A 64 -6.00 -7.73 13.60
N CYS A 65 -5.93 -8.87 14.30
CA CYS A 65 -4.82 -9.84 14.20
C CYS A 65 -3.42 -9.25 14.54
N LEU A 66 -3.36 -8.25 15.41
CA LEU A 66 -2.11 -7.65 15.89
C LEU A 66 -1.42 -8.47 16.99
N ASP A 67 -2.15 -9.33 17.68
CA ASP A 67 -1.64 -10.27 18.69
C ASP A 67 -1.11 -11.57 18.09
N CYS A 68 -1.17 -11.73 16.76
CA CYS A 68 -0.67 -12.89 16.06
C CYS A 68 0.72 -12.59 15.47
N ALA A 69 1.76 -13.21 16.01
CA ALA A 69 3.13 -13.06 15.50
C ALA A 69 3.25 -13.59 14.06
N PRO A 70 4.06 -12.94 13.20
CA PRO A 70 4.30 -13.43 11.86
C PRO A 70 5.14 -14.71 11.88
N GLY A 71 4.71 -15.73 11.12
CA GLY A 71 5.51 -16.94 10.93
C GLY A 71 6.68 -16.67 9.98
N TRP A 72 7.87 -17.27 10.23
CA TRP A 72 9.05 -17.09 9.39
C TRP A 72 8.83 -17.48 7.92
N ARG A 73 7.98 -18.48 7.66
CA ARG A 73 7.61 -18.90 6.29
C ARG A 73 6.86 -17.79 5.55
N ALA A 74 5.97 -17.08 6.24
CA ALA A 74 5.25 -15.95 5.66
C ALA A 74 6.21 -14.81 5.32
N LEU A 75 7.18 -14.50 6.18
CA LEU A 75 8.20 -13.48 5.91
C LEU A 75 9.10 -13.86 4.72
N LEU A 76 9.48 -15.13 4.61
CA LEU A 76 10.22 -15.62 3.44
C LEU A 76 9.42 -15.45 2.15
N VAL A 77 8.12 -15.79 2.19
CA VAL A 77 7.22 -15.62 1.02
C VAL A 77 7.08 -14.14 0.65
N VAL A 78 7.00 -13.23 1.63
CA VAL A 78 6.95 -11.78 1.36
C VAL A 78 8.18 -11.34 0.58
N VAL A 79 9.39 -11.71 1.02
CA VAL A 79 10.64 -11.33 0.34
C VAL A 79 10.72 -11.95 -1.05
N LEU A 80 10.43 -13.24 -1.18
CA LEU A 80 10.47 -13.94 -2.47
C LEU A 80 9.44 -13.38 -3.45
N PHE A 81 8.21 -13.12 -3.00
CA PHE A 81 7.18 -12.54 -3.85
C PHE A 81 7.57 -11.13 -4.30
N TYR A 82 8.10 -10.31 -3.40
CA TYR A 82 8.57 -8.97 -3.73
C TYR A 82 9.60 -9.02 -4.88
N ILE A 83 10.66 -9.83 -4.74
CA ILE A 83 11.70 -9.95 -5.76
C ILE A 83 11.15 -10.50 -7.08
N VAL A 84 10.37 -11.57 -7.01
CA VAL A 84 9.86 -12.26 -8.20
C VAL A 84 8.84 -11.42 -8.95
N SER A 85 8.05 -10.60 -8.27
CA SER A 85 7.00 -9.78 -8.89
C SER A 85 7.50 -8.47 -9.52
N LEU A 86 8.72 -8.00 -9.21
CA LEU A 86 9.25 -6.72 -9.68
C LEU A 86 9.10 -6.53 -11.21
N PRO A 87 9.55 -7.47 -12.07
CA PRO A 87 9.44 -7.28 -13.52
C PRO A 87 7.99 -7.18 -14.02
N ALA A 88 7.09 -7.97 -13.44
CA ALA A 88 5.67 -7.92 -13.78
C ALA A 88 5.02 -6.61 -13.31
N MET A 89 5.41 -6.12 -12.13
CA MET A 89 4.90 -4.86 -11.58
C MET A 89 5.37 -3.66 -12.40
N ASN A 90 6.65 -3.59 -12.80
CA ASN A 90 7.16 -2.54 -13.65
C ASN A 90 6.46 -2.50 -15.02
N TRP A 91 6.25 -3.68 -15.62
CA TRP A 91 5.49 -3.75 -16.87
C TRP A 91 4.04 -3.28 -16.67
N LEU A 92 3.42 -3.62 -15.56
CA LEU A 92 2.06 -3.17 -15.23
C LEU A 92 2.00 -1.64 -15.00
N VAL A 93 3.03 -1.06 -14.37
CA VAL A 93 3.19 0.40 -14.22
C VAL A 93 3.25 1.04 -15.61
N ALA A 94 4.16 0.59 -16.48
CA ALA A 94 4.31 1.13 -17.83
C ALA A 94 3.02 1.02 -18.66
N LEU A 95 2.28 -0.09 -18.54
CA LEU A 95 0.97 -0.24 -19.18
C LEU A 95 -0.05 0.75 -18.64
N ASN A 96 -0.10 0.98 -17.34
CA ASN A 96 -1.05 1.89 -16.72
C ASN A 96 -0.72 3.36 -17.05
N GLU A 97 0.55 3.74 -17.06
CA GLU A 97 1.01 5.08 -17.45
C GLU A 97 0.71 5.40 -18.92
N GLY A 98 0.80 4.41 -19.80
CA GLY A 98 0.46 4.51 -21.21
C GLY A 98 -1.04 4.63 -21.51
N MET A 99 -1.91 4.50 -20.52
CA MET A 99 -3.36 4.63 -20.72
C MET A 99 -3.76 6.09 -20.99
N SER A 100 -4.71 6.27 -21.90
CA SER A 100 -5.32 7.58 -22.20
C SER A 100 -6.84 7.45 -22.21
N LEU A 101 -7.52 8.52 -21.83
CA LEU A 101 -8.97 8.57 -21.91
C LEU A 101 -9.44 9.00 -23.32
N PRO A 102 -10.67 8.63 -23.72
CA PRO A 102 -11.25 9.13 -24.96
C PRO A 102 -11.28 10.67 -25.00
N SER A 103 -11.15 11.25 -26.18
CA SER A 103 -11.06 12.69 -26.38
C SER A 103 -12.20 13.53 -25.75
N TRP A 104 -13.39 12.94 -25.61
CA TRP A 104 -14.54 13.58 -24.94
C TRP A 104 -14.37 13.68 -23.40
N MET A 105 -13.40 12.99 -22.82
CA MET A 105 -13.01 13.07 -21.41
C MET A 105 -11.70 13.85 -21.18
N SER A 106 -11.23 14.61 -22.13
CA SER A 106 -9.94 15.32 -22.06
C SER A 106 -9.79 16.22 -20.81
N GLY A 107 -10.87 16.86 -20.35
CA GLY A 107 -10.85 17.64 -19.11
C GLY A 107 -10.62 16.79 -17.85
N VAL A 108 -11.18 15.58 -17.83
CA VAL A 108 -10.94 14.61 -16.71
C VAL A 108 -9.51 14.11 -16.76
N GLU A 109 -9.00 13.75 -17.95
CA GLU A 109 -7.62 13.31 -18.13
C GLU A 109 -6.62 14.39 -17.69
N GLN A 110 -6.85 15.65 -18.06
CA GLN A 110 -6.00 16.77 -17.67
C GLN A 110 -5.97 16.94 -16.14
N MET A 111 -7.12 16.81 -15.47
CA MET A 111 -7.19 16.83 -14.00
C MET A 111 -6.40 15.65 -13.39
N MET A 112 -6.55 14.44 -13.94
CA MET A 112 -5.84 13.25 -13.48
C MET A 112 -4.32 13.42 -13.61
N ARG A 113 -3.85 13.91 -14.75
CA ARG A 113 -2.40 14.19 -14.96
C ARG A 113 -1.88 15.25 -14.00
N SER A 114 -2.63 16.33 -13.77
CA SER A 114 -2.23 17.36 -12.80
C SER A 114 -2.09 16.85 -11.38
N LEU A 115 -2.95 15.92 -10.95
CA LEU A 115 -2.83 15.25 -9.64
C LEU A 115 -1.60 14.34 -9.59
N GLU A 116 -1.33 13.61 -10.67
CA GLU A 116 -0.16 12.75 -10.80
C GLU A 116 1.14 13.56 -10.75
N ASP A 117 1.22 14.65 -11.53
CA ASP A 117 2.38 15.54 -11.56
C ASP A 117 2.66 16.16 -10.18
N SER A 118 1.61 16.57 -9.45
CA SER A 118 1.73 17.11 -8.10
C SER A 118 2.24 16.06 -7.10
N ALA A 119 1.78 14.82 -7.22
CA ALA A 119 2.23 13.72 -6.40
C ALA A 119 3.69 13.34 -6.72
N ALA A 120 4.05 13.30 -8.01
CA ALA A 120 5.41 13.02 -8.46
C ALA A 120 6.41 14.07 -7.93
N GLU A 121 6.05 15.36 -8.00
CA GLU A 121 6.88 16.45 -7.46
C GLU A 121 7.08 16.32 -5.94
N THR A 122 6.01 16.02 -5.21
CA THR A 122 6.08 15.77 -3.75
C THR A 122 6.97 14.56 -3.44
N THR A 123 6.83 13.49 -4.19
CA THR A 123 7.65 12.28 -4.05
C THR A 123 9.12 12.58 -4.34
N LYS A 124 9.41 13.34 -5.39
CA LYS A 124 10.78 13.77 -5.74
C LYS A 124 11.43 14.56 -4.62
N GLN A 125 10.71 15.53 -4.04
CA GLN A 125 11.21 16.30 -2.90
C GLN A 125 11.45 15.43 -1.66
N LEU A 126 10.60 14.45 -1.43
CA LEU A 126 10.72 13.52 -0.31
C LEU A 126 11.90 12.56 -0.46
N LEU A 127 12.22 12.17 -1.69
CA LEU A 127 13.29 11.22 -2.01
C LEU A 127 14.63 11.89 -2.37
N ASP A 128 14.72 13.22 -2.26
CA ASP A 128 15.97 13.98 -2.39
C ASP A 128 16.83 13.84 -1.12
N ILE A 129 17.37 12.63 -0.92
CA ILE A 129 18.03 12.16 0.30
C ILE A 129 19.55 12.14 0.11
N HIS A 130 20.29 12.90 0.92
CA HIS A 130 21.73 13.03 0.78
C HIS A 130 22.55 12.57 1.99
N SER A 131 21.92 12.32 3.13
CA SER A 131 22.61 11.86 4.35
C SER A 131 22.00 10.57 4.90
N VAL A 132 22.76 9.83 5.70
CA VAL A 132 22.27 8.63 6.40
C VAL A 132 21.17 8.99 7.41
N GLY A 133 21.22 10.17 8.02
CA GLY A 133 20.17 10.65 8.93
C GLY A 133 18.85 10.85 8.19
N GLU A 134 18.85 11.49 7.02
CA GLU A 134 17.69 11.64 6.16
C GLU A 134 17.16 10.29 5.68
N LEU A 135 18.06 9.37 5.27
CA LEU A 135 17.69 8.02 4.88
C LEU A 135 16.92 7.30 5.99
N LEU A 136 17.43 7.30 7.21
CA LEU A 136 16.78 6.65 8.35
C LEU A 136 15.45 7.32 8.69
N ALA A 137 15.36 8.65 8.62
CA ALA A 137 14.11 9.38 8.83
C ALA A 137 13.07 9.06 7.73
N CYS A 138 13.46 9.03 6.46
CA CYS A 138 12.59 8.66 5.36
C CYS A 138 12.14 7.19 5.43
N ILE A 139 13.05 6.24 5.74
CA ILE A 139 12.67 4.83 5.96
C ILE A 139 11.66 4.71 7.10
N PHE A 140 11.86 5.45 8.19
CA PHE A 140 10.94 5.41 9.32
C PHE A 140 9.57 5.98 8.95
N VAL A 141 9.50 7.15 8.30
CA VAL A 141 8.22 7.80 7.99
C VAL A 141 7.55 7.16 6.77
N VAL A 142 8.25 7.09 5.64
CA VAL A 142 7.67 6.60 4.38
C VAL A 142 7.56 5.07 4.34
N GLY A 143 8.54 4.38 4.92
CA GLY A 143 8.55 2.92 4.99
C GLY A 143 7.67 2.40 6.12
N VAL A 144 8.09 2.66 7.37
CA VAL A 144 7.50 2.03 8.55
C VAL A 144 6.16 2.66 8.93
N MET A 145 6.11 3.99 9.09
CA MET A 145 4.89 4.67 9.54
C MET A 145 3.76 4.58 8.51
N ALA A 146 4.03 4.83 7.23
CA ALA A 146 3.03 4.69 6.18
C ALA A 146 2.56 3.23 6.05
N GLY A 147 3.49 2.25 6.00
CA GLY A 147 3.14 0.83 5.96
C GLY A 147 2.31 0.38 7.17
N LEU A 148 2.60 0.89 8.37
CA LEU A 148 1.84 0.59 9.58
C LEU A 148 0.46 1.25 9.56
N SER A 149 0.39 2.54 9.28
CA SER A 149 -0.84 3.34 9.36
C SER A 149 -1.88 2.87 8.34
N GLU A 150 -1.44 2.65 7.11
CA GLU A 150 -2.31 2.20 6.03
C GLU A 150 -2.81 0.77 6.27
N GLU A 151 -1.95 -0.16 6.70
CA GLU A 151 -2.38 -1.52 6.97
C GLU A 151 -3.32 -1.62 8.19
N ILE A 152 -3.10 -0.82 9.23
CA ILE A 152 -4.03 -0.71 10.36
C ILE A 152 -5.42 -0.26 9.88
N LEU A 153 -5.50 0.75 9.00
CA LEU A 153 -6.77 1.25 8.50
C LEU A 153 -7.42 0.27 7.50
N PHE A 154 -6.70 -0.10 6.43
CA PHE A 154 -7.30 -0.85 5.33
C PHE A 154 -7.49 -2.33 5.67
N ARG A 155 -6.50 -2.99 6.30
CA ARG A 155 -6.57 -4.43 6.62
C ARG A 155 -7.09 -4.66 8.03
N GLY A 156 -6.58 -3.92 9.00
CA GLY A 156 -6.97 -4.05 10.40
C GLY A 156 -8.41 -3.61 10.67
N ALA A 157 -8.83 -2.45 10.17
CA ALA A 157 -10.17 -1.93 10.44
C ALA A 157 -11.16 -2.19 9.31
N MET A 158 -10.87 -1.76 8.08
CA MET A 158 -11.84 -1.80 6.98
C MET A 158 -12.10 -3.25 6.51
N GLN A 159 -11.06 -3.97 6.11
CA GLN A 159 -11.18 -5.35 5.66
C GLN A 159 -11.82 -6.23 6.74
N ARG A 160 -11.36 -6.10 8.00
CA ARG A 160 -11.90 -6.85 9.14
C ARG A 160 -13.39 -6.56 9.37
N THR A 161 -13.80 -5.29 9.35
CA THR A 161 -15.20 -4.91 9.53
C THR A 161 -16.08 -5.43 8.38
N MET A 162 -15.57 -5.39 7.14
CA MET A 162 -16.29 -5.90 5.98
C MET A 162 -16.37 -7.43 5.95
N GLN A 163 -15.42 -8.16 6.52
CA GLN A 163 -15.48 -9.62 6.68
C GLN A 163 -16.64 -10.09 7.58
N ASP A 164 -17.17 -9.23 8.46
CA ASP A 164 -18.36 -9.52 9.23
C ASP A 164 -19.67 -9.43 8.38
N THR A 165 -19.56 -9.04 7.11
CA THR A 165 -20.69 -9.06 6.16
C THR A 165 -20.93 -10.47 5.61
N ARG A 166 -22.03 -10.64 4.84
CA ARG A 166 -22.28 -11.87 4.08
C ARG A 166 -21.47 -11.94 2.76
N MET A 167 -20.61 -10.96 2.49
CA MET A 167 -19.75 -10.96 1.32
C MET A 167 -18.66 -12.01 1.48
N GLY A 168 -18.33 -12.71 0.42
CA GLY A 168 -17.22 -13.66 0.42
C GLY A 168 -15.88 -12.93 0.60
N THR A 169 -14.91 -13.61 1.21
CA THR A 169 -13.57 -13.07 1.48
C THR A 169 -12.92 -12.41 0.26
N HIS A 170 -13.04 -13.05 -0.91
CA HIS A 170 -12.49 -12.49 -2.16
C HIS A 170 -13.10 -11.14 -2.51
N ALA A 171 -14.43 -10.99 -2.43
CA ALA A 171 -15.10 -9.72 -2.71
C ALA A 171 -14.63 -8.61 -1.75
N VAL A 172 -14.48 -8.92 -0.47
CA VAL A 172 -13.97 -7.96 0.53
C VAL A 172 -12.55 -7.52 0.18
N VAL A 173 -11.65 -8.46 -0.10
CA VAL A 173 -10.24 -8.14 -0.44
C VAL A 173 -10.17 -7.26 -1.69
N TRP A 174 -10.95 -7.58 -2.74
CA TRP A 174 -11.01 -6.77 -3.96
C TRP A 174 -11.53 -5.35 -3.71
N ILE A 175 -12.64 -5.21 -2.97
CA ILE A 175 -13.23 -3.90 -2.66
C ILE A 175 -12.22 -3.05 -1.87
N VAL A 176 -11.58 -3.62 -0.85
CA VAL A 176 -10.61 -2.89 -0.05
C VAL A 176 -9.37 -2.51 -0.87
N ALA A 177 -8.90 -3.37 -1.78
CA ALA A 177 -7.77 -3.07 -2.67
C ALA A 177 -8.10 -1.93 -3.67
N ILE A 178 -9.31 -1.91 -4.20
CA ILE A 178 -9.80 -0.82 -5.07
C ILE A 178 -9.86 0.49 -4.28
N ILE A 179 -10.43 0.48 -3.07
CA ILE A 179 -10.52 1.67 -2.20
C ILE A 179 -9.11 2.14 -1.82
N PHE A 180 -8.21 1.23 -1.44
CA PHE A 180 -6.81 1.51 -1.14
C PHE A 180 -6.11 2.24 -2.29
N SER A 181 -6.24 1.74 -3.50
CA SER A 181 -5.64 2.38 -4.67
C SER A 181 -6.29 3.73 -5.00
N ALA A 182 -7.62 3.82 -4.94
CA ALA A 182 -8.35 5.06 -5.19
C ALA A 182 -8.01 6.17 -4.20
N PHE A 183 -7.69 5.80 -2.94
CA PHE A 183 -7.36 6.76 -1.89
C PHE A 183 -6.12 7.60 -2.19
N HIS A 184 -5.21 7.11 -3.01
CA HIS A 184 -4.02 7.83 -3.43
C HIS A 184 -4.28 8.90 -4.49
N MET A 185 -5.46 8.92 -5.14
CA MET A 185 -5.84 9.87 -6.20
C MET A 185 -4.87 9.92 -7.39
N GLN A 186 -4.09 8.86 -7.60
CA GLN A 186 -3.10 8.72 -8.67
C GLN A 186 -3.56 7.64 -9.65
N PHE A 187 -4.10 8.05 -10.78
CA PHE A 187 -4.78 7.15 -11.74
C PHE A 187 -3.81 6.37 -12.61
N TYR A 188 -2.65 6.95 -12.91
CA TYR A 188 -1.62 6.29 -13.72
C TYR A 188 -0.78 5.27 -12.92
N GLY A 189 -0.96 5.24 -11.59
CA GLY A 189 -0.48 4.19 -10.70
C GLY A 189 -1.59 3.31 -10.10
N PHE A 190 -2.86 3.46 -10.57
CA PHE A 190 -4.01 2.82 -9.93
C PHE A 190 -3.97 1.30 -9.98
N ILE A 191 -3.72 0.72 -11.15
CA ILE A 191 -3.75 -0.74 -11.33
C ILE A 191 -2.62 -1.43 -10.56
N PRO A 192 -1.34 -1.04 -10.68
CA PRO A 192 -0.28 -1.64 -9.90
C PRO A 192 -0.50 -1.51 -8.39
N ARG A 193 -0.98 -0.37 -7.92
CA ARG A 193 -1.28 -0.16 -6.49
C ARG A 193 -2.46 -1.01 -6.01
N MET A 194 -3.48 -1.21 -6.86
CA MET A 194 -4.57 -2.14 -6.57
C MET A 194 -4.07 -3.58 -6.48
N VAL A 195 -3.16 -4.02 -7.36
CA VAL A 195 -2.54 -5.36 -7.31
C VAL A 195 -1.72 -5.54 -6.04
N LEU A 196 -0.93 -4.54 -5.65
CA LEU A 196 -0.27 -4.53 -4.34
C LEU A 196 -1.29 -4.64 -3.21
N GLY A 197 -2.37 -3.87 -3.29
CA GLY A 197 -3.48 -3.91 -2.36
C GLY A 197 -4.12 -5.29 -2.19
N LEU A 198 -4.32 -6.00 -3.30
CA LEU A 198 -4.81 -7.38 -3.30
C LEU A 198 -3.83 -8.31 -2.59
N TRP A 199 -2.54 -8.22 -2.92
CA TRP A 199 -1.51 -9.03 -2.30
C TRP A 199 -1.48 -8.86 -0.78
N LEU A 200 -1.45 -7.62 -0.29
CA LEU A 200 -1.46 -7.30 1.13
C LEU A 200 -2.73 -7.82 1.83
N GLY A 201 -3.90 -7.67 1.18
CA GLY A 201 -5.16 -8.19 1.70
C GLY A 201 -5.19 -9.71 1.82
N TYR A 202 -4.65 -10.42 0.84
CA TYR A 202 -4.55 -11.88 0.88
C TYR A 202 -3.50 -12.38 1.87
N LEU A 203 -2.40 -11.67 2.07
CA LEU A 203 -1.42 -11.99 3.12
C LEU A 203 -2.08 -12.02 4.50
N LEU A 204 -2.95 -11.06 4.83
CA LEU A 204 -3.71 -11.09 6.07
C LEU A 204 -4.63 -12.33 6.14
N VAL A 205 -5.36 -12.63 5.05
CA VAL A 205 -6.28 -13.78 5.00
C VAL A 205 -5.55 -15.10 5.21
N TRP A 206 -4.40 -15.28 4.57
CA TRP A 206 -3.66 -16.53 4.63
C TRP A 206 -2.90 -16.73 5.94
N THR A 207 -2.37 -15.66 6.50
CA THR A 207 -1.49 -15.75 7.68
C THR A 207 -2.20 -15.53 9.02
N GLY A 208 -3.35 -14.83 8.98
CA GLY A 208 -4.05 -14.42 10.20
C GLY A 208 -3.22 -13.47 11.08
N SER A 209 -2.22 -12.79 10.51
CA SER A 209 -1.36 -11.83 11.21
C SER A 209 -1.28 -10.52 10.44
N LEU A 210 -1.67 -9.41 11.06
CA LEU A 210 -1.58 -8.08 10.44
C LEU A 210 -0.11 -7.63 10.27
N TRP A 211 0.80 -8.19 11.05
CA TRP A 211 2.22 -7.88 10.91
C TRP A 211 2.80 -8.28 9.56
N VAL A 212 2.26 -9.34 8.93
CA VAL A 212 2.78 -9.80 7.62
C VAL A 212 2.54 -8.78 6.52
N PRO A 213 1.32 -8.25 6.27
CA PRO A 213 1.14 -7.18 5.29
C PRO A 213 1.83 -5.87 5.71
N ILE A 214 1.92 -5.53 7.02
CA ILE A 214 2.69 -4.37 7.49
C ILE A 214 4.17 -4.50 7.06
N ILE A 215 4.80 -5.65 7.30
CA ILE A 215 6.20 -5.89 6.91
C ILE A 215 6.36 -5.88 5.39
N ALA A 216 5.42 -6.47 4.65
CA ALA A 216 5.45 -6.47 3.19
C ALA A 216 5.35 -5.06 2.61
N HIS A 217 4.46 -4.23 3.15
CA HIS A 217 4.29 -2.84 2.74
C HIS A 217 5.50 -1.98 3.12
N THR A 218 5.98 -2.12 4.35
CA THR A 218 7.24 -1.48 4.82
C THR A 218 8.41 -1.85 3.92
N LEU A 219 8.56 -3.12 3.54
CA LEU A 219 9.62 -3.57 2.65
C LEU A 219 9.53 -2.88 1.28
N ASN A 220 8.33 -2.84 0.70
CA ASN A 220 8.08 -2.17 -0.58
C ASN A 220 8.49 -0.70 -0.55
N ASN A 221 7.98 0.06 0.41
CA ASN A 221 8.25 1.50 0.50
C ASN A 221 9.71 1.79 0.88
N SER A 222 10.27 1.03 1.83
CA SER A 222 11.67 1.21 2.26
C SER A 222 12.68 0.91 1.15
N THR A 223 12.35 -0.03 0.25
CA THR A 223 13.21 -0.34 -0.90
C THR A 223 13.26 0.84 -1.87
N VAL A 224 12.13 1.49 -2.15
CA VAL A 224 12.09 2.71 -2.99
C VAL A 224 12.96 3.81 -2.36
N VAL A 225 12.77 4.09 -1.07
CA VAL A 225 13.58 5.10 -0.34
C VAL A 225 15.07 4.77 -0.39
N PHE A 226 15.44 3.51 -0.20
CA PHE A 226 16.83 3.07 -0.21
C PHE A 226 17.47 3.16 -1.61
N CYS A 227 16.75 2.73 -2.65
CA CYS A 227 17.21 2.86 -4.03
C CYS A 227 17.40 4.32 -4.43
N SER A 228 16.47 5.21 -4.07
CA SER A 228 16.59 6.65 -4.33
C SER A 228 17.81 7.25 -3.64
N TYR A 229 18.09 6.86 -2.39
CA TYR A 229 19.32 7.29 -1.70
C TYR A 229 20.59 6.84 -2.42
N LEU A 230 20.64 5.59 -2.90
CA LEU A 230 21.80 5.08 -3.66
C LEU A 230 21.93 5.80 -5.01
N ALA A 231 20.84 6.11 -5.67
CA ALA A 231 20.83 6.88 -6.92
C ALA A 231 21.33 8.32 -6.69
N ASN A 232 20.85 9.01 -5.65
CA ASN A 232 21.30 10.37 -5.28
C ASN A 232 22.80 10.39 -4.90
N LYS A 233 23.37 9.25 -4.45
CA LYS A 233 24.80 9.07 -4.20
C LYS A 233 25.59 8.69 -5.45
N GLY A 234 24.95 8.48 -6.59
CA GLY A 234 25.59 8.03 -7.83
C GLY A 234 26.12 6.58 -7.77
N VAL A 235 25.63 5.75 -6.84
CA VAL A 235 26.01 4.33 -6.69
C VAL A 235 25.28 3.46 -7.70
N ILE A 236 24.03 3.82 -8.01
CA ILE A 236 23.21 3.16 -9.03
C ILE A 236 22.61 4.24 -9.96
N PRO A 237 22.20 3.90 -11.19
CA PRO A 237 21.45 4.81 -12.05
C PRO A 237 20.10 5.22 -11.42
N GLU A 238 19.57 6.38 -11.78
CA GLU A 238 18.28 6.88 -11.28
C GLU A 238 17.11 5.95 -11.66
N ASP A 239 17.18 5.34 -12.85
CA ASP A 239 16.22 4.38 -13.39
C ASP A 239 16.53 2.93 -12.99
N PHE A 240 17.34 2.72 -11.94
CA PHE A 240 17.72 1.39 -11.49
C PHE A 240 16.51 0.54 -11.14
N GLY A 241 16.34 -0.53 -11.92
CA GLY A 241 15.24 -1.49 -11.73
C GLY A 241 13.96 -1.15 -12.49
N ASP A 242 13.72 0.12 -12.88
CA ASP A 242 12.48 0.54 -13.55
C ASP A 242 12.27 -0.15 -14.90
N ASN A 243 13.36 -0.39 -15.61
CA ASN A 243 13.34 -1.08 -16.90
C ASN A 243 13.28 -2.62 -16.79
N LEU A 244 13.35 -3.15 -15.56
CA LEU A 244 13.34 -4.60 -15.36
C LEU A 244 11.96 -5.18 -15.71
N GLY A 245 11.93 -6.03 -16.77
CA GLY A 245 10.71 -6.63 -17.28
C GLY A 245 10.07 -5.88 -18.44
N LEU A 246 10.53 -4.67 -18.75
CA LEU A 246 10.08 -3.96 -19.94
C LEU A 246 10.68 -4.61 -21.20
N PRO A 247 9.94 -4.60 -22.33
CA PRO A 247 10.44 -5.14 -23.57
C PRO A 247 11.58 -4.27 -24.12
N VAL A 248 12.65 -4.90 -24.58
CA VAL A 248 13.72 -4.22 -25.30
C VAL A 248 13.26 -3.97 -26.74
N ASP A 249 13.46 -2.74 -27.23
CA ASP A 249 13.15 -2.32 -28.61
C ASP A 249 11.73 -2.63 -29.10
N GLY A 250 10.73 -2.52 -28.20
CA GLY A 250 9.33 -2.80 -28.54
C GLY A 250 9.02 -4.28 -28.73
N GLY A 251 9.91 -5.18 -28.31
CA GLY A 251 9.74 -6.62 -28.34
C GLY A 251 8.66 -7.14 -27.39
N PHE A 252 8.58 -8.44 -27.24
CA PHE A 252 7.60 -9.07 -26.36
C PHE A 252 8.10 -9.11 -24.91
N PRO A 253 7.27 -8.81 -23.87
CA PRO A 253 7.69 -8.69 -22.47
C PRO A 253 7.86 -10.05 -21.76
N TRP A 254 8.72 -10.93 -22.28
CA TRP A 254 8.89 -12.30 -21.77
C TRP A 254 9.25 -12.36 -20.28
N ILE A 255 10.12 -11.45 -19.82
CA ILE A 255 10.57 -11.42 -18.42
C ILE A 255 9.39 -11.06 -17.51
N ALA A 256 8.57 -10.07 -17.88
CA ALA A 256 7.38 -9.70 -17.13
C ALA A 256 6.36 -10.86 -17.08
N ILE A 257 6.15 -11.57 -18.17
CA ILE A 257 5.22 -12.70 -18.22
C ILE A 257 5.72 -13.86 -17.35
N ILE A 258 7.01 -14.21 -17.43
CA ILE A 258 7.59 -15.23 -16.55
C ILE A 258 7.48 -14.83 -15.09
N SER A 259 7.76 -13.57 -14.76
CA SER A 259 7.59 -12.99 -13.44
C SER A 259 6.13 -13.10 -12.95
N LEU A 260 5.17 -12.75 -13.80
CA LEU A 260 3.74 -12.84 -13.49
C LEU A 260 3.32 -14.29 -13.19
N LEU A 261 3.75 -15.24 -14.01
CA LEU A 261 3.46 -16.67 -13.82
C LEU A 261 4.09 -17.20 -12.53
N ALA A 262 5.35 -16.84 -12.27
CA ALA A 262 6.07 -17.25 -11.07
C ALA A 262 5.44 -16.63 -9.80
N SER A 263 5.07 -15.35 -9.83
CA SER A 263 4.38 -14.67 -8.74
C SER A 263 3.01 -15.28 -8.46
N THR A 264 2.27 -15.61 -9.52
CA THR A 264 0.97 -16.28 -9.42
C THR A 264 1.12 -17.68 -8.81
N ALA A 265 2.11 -18.46 -9.26
CA ALA A 265 2.40 -19.78 -8.70
C ALA A 265 2.78 -19.68 -7.22
N LEU A 266 3.60 -18.70 -6.84
CA LEU A 266 3.98 -18.45 -5.45
C LEU A 266 2.76 -18.05 -4.60
N ALA A 267 1.87 -17.21 -5.12
CA ALA A 267 0.64 -16.82 -4.43
C ALA A 267 -0.31 -18.01 -4.23
N ILE A 268 -0.45 -18.89 -5.24
CA ILE A 268 -1.24 -20.13 -5.12
C ILE A 268 -0.61 -21.06 -4.09
N TRP A 269 0.71 -21.20 -4.09
CA TRP A 269 1.41 -22.00 -3.09
C TRP A 269 1.20 -21.41 -1.68
N ALA A 270 1.36 -20.10 -1.52
CA ALA A 270 1.16 -19.40 -0.25
C ALA A 270 -0.26 -19.59 0.30
N SER A 271 -1.27 -19.50 -0.57
CA SER A 271 -2.68 -19.69 -0.19
C SER A 271 -2.98 -21.08 0.38
N ARG A 272 -2.18 -22.08 0.03
CA ARG A 272 -2.35 -23.47 0.48
C ARG A 272 -1.52 -23.81 1.71
N HIS A 273 -0.39 -23.11 1.93
CA HIS A 273 0.60 -23.52 2.95
C HIS A 273 0.78 -22.50 4.07
N LEU A 274 0.28 -21.27 3.92
CA LEU A 274 0.31 -20.24 4.97
C LEU A 274 -1.00 -20.10 5.72
N THR A 275 -2.02 -20.92 5.40
CA THR A 275 -3.32 -20.85 6.04
C THR A 275 -3.16 -20.96 7.56
N ALA A 276 -3.57 -19.89 8.24
CA ALA A 276 -3.71 -19.91 9.69
C ALA A 276 -4.65 -21.06 10.05
N HIS A 277 -4.17 -22.04 10.83
CA HIS A 277 -5.07 -23.02 11.42
C HIS A 277 -6.12 -22.26 12.23
N PRO A 278 -7.41 -22.56 12.08
CA PRO A 278 -8.42 -21.99 12.97
C PRO A 278 -7.94 -22.27 14.40
N LYS A 279 -7.68 -21.22 15.17
CA LYS A 279 -7.50 -21.37 16.62
C LYS A 279 -8.87 -21.75 17.15
N GLU A 280 -8.99 -22.99 17.63
CA GLU A 280 -10.13 -23.51 18.39
C GLU A 280 -10.49 -22.58 19.56
#